data_07a965b5de1f63c4df8d89b76516f309
#
_entry.id   07a965b5de1f63c4df8d89b76516f309
#
_cell.length_a   1.000
_cell.length_b   1.000
_cell.length_c   1.000
_cell.angle_alpha   90.00
_cell.angle_beta   90.00
_cell.angle_gamma   90.00
#
_symmetry.space_group_name_H-M   'P 1'
#
loop_
_entity.id
_entity.type
_entity.pdbx_description
1 polymer ?
#
loop_
_entity_poly.entity_id
_entity_poly.type
_entity_poly.pdbx_seq_one_letter_code
_entity_poly.pdbx_strand_id
1 'polypeptide(L)'
;MMEIITKLGAEKYLQYQHDFGFGEMTGIDLPNEASASNLLYSLSNLHSAEMATSSFGQGFNCTPIQAITAFSSIINGGKLMRPYVVSQVVDNDGNIVKENSPQVVRSVVSKETSDFVRTAMED
;
A
#
# COMPACT_ATOMS: atom_id res chain seq x y z
N MET A 1 -2.84 -5.47 19.64
CA MET A 1 -3.33 -5.38 18.25
C MET A 1 -4.75 -5.89 18.07
N MET A 2 -5.12 -7.03 18.63
CA MET A 2 -6.49 -7.60 18.53
C MET A 2 -7.60 -6.66 19.04
N GLU A 3 -7.39 -5.97 20.15
CA GLU A 3 -8.34 -4.99 20.67
C GLU A 3 -8.53 -3.78 19.73
N ILE A 4 -7.44 -3.32 19.13
CA ILE A 4 -7.47 -2.18 18.21
C ILE A 4 -8.29 -2.54 16.97
N ILE A 5 -8.06 -3.71 16.40
CA ILE A 5 -8.77 -4.13 15.19
C ILE A 5 -10.26 -4.37 15.47
N THR A 6 -10.60 -4.87 16.65
CA THR A 6 -11.99 -5.05 17.07
C THR A 6 -12.71 -3.70 17.16
N LYS A 7 -12.06 -2.66 17.68
CA LYS A 7 -12.59 -1.30 17.72
C LYS A 7 -12.72 -0.67 16.32
N LEU A 8 -11.81 -0.98 15.42
CA LEU A 8 -11.84 -0.48 14.04
C LEU A 8 -13.00 -1.08 13.25
N GLY A 9 -13.24 -2.38 13.42
CA GLY A 9 -14.26 -3.14 12.69
C GLY A 9 -13.78 -3.69 11.35
N ALA A 10 -14.40 -4.79 10.92
CA ALA A 10 -13.99 -5.54 9.73
C ALA A 10 -14.09 -4.71 8.44
N GLU A 11 -15.18 -3.97 8.27
CA GLU A 11 -15.42 -3.16 7.07
C GLU A 11 -14.36 -2.09 6.87
N LYS A 12 -14.07 -1.31 7.91
CA LYS A 12 -13.02 -0.28 7.87
C LYS A 12 -11.63 -0.89 7.70
N TYR A 13 -11.37 -2.01 8.33
CA TYR A 13 -10.10 -2.71 8.21
C TYR A 13 -9.84 -3.13 6.75
N LEU A 14 -10.81 -3.74 6.09
CA LEU A 14 -10.69 -4.12 4.67
C LEU A 14 -10.58 -2.89 3.76
N GLN A 15 -11.34 -1.82 4.05
CA GLN A 15 -11.26 -0.58 3.30
C GLN A 15 -9.85 0.01 3.37
N TYR A 16 -9.24 0.08 4.55
CA TYR A 16 -7.87 0.57 4.69
C TYR A 16 -6.83 -0.32 4.01
N GLN A 17 -7.01 -1.65 4.02
CA GLN A 17 -6.15 -2.55 3.25
C GLN A 17 -6.14 -2.17 1.77
N HIS A 18 -7.31 -1.96 1.18
CA HIS A 18 -7.42 -1.53 -0.22
C HIS A 18 -6.89 -0.11 -0.44
N ASP A 19 -7.16 0.81 0.48
CA ASP A 19 -6.67 2.19 0.39
C ASP A 19 -5.14 2.26 0.39
N PHE A 20 -4.48 1.39 1.16
CA PHE A 20 -3.02 1.24 1.15
C PHE A 20 -2.47 0.48 -0.06
N GLY A 21 -3.31 0.07 -1.00
CA GLY A 21 -2.92 -0.58 -2.24
C GLY A 21 -2.74 -2.09 -2.16
N PHE A 22 -3.09 -2.72 -1.04
CA PHE A 22 -3.09 -4.18 -0.96
C PHE A 22 -4.23 -4.77 -1.78
N GLY A 23 -4.01 -5.94 -2.38
CA GLY A 23 -5.00 -6.61 -3.21
C GLY A 23 -5.07 -6.12 -4.66
N GLU A 24 -4.29 -5.12 -5.04
CA GLU A 24 -4.18 -4.63 -6.42
C GLU A 24 -2.72 -4.51 -6.85
N MET A 25 -2.48 -4.52 -8.17
CA MET A 25 -1.13 -4.30 -8.70
C MET A 25 -0.72 -2.85 -8.46
N THR A 26 0.56 -2.62 -8.15
CA THR A 26 1.09 -1.26 -7.93
C THR A 26 1.24 -0.47 -9.23
N GLY A 27 1.28 -1.17 -10.36
CA GLY A 27 1.50 -0.55 -11.67
C GLY A 27 2.95 -0.11 -11.88
N ILE A 28 3.91 -0.71 -11.15
CA ILE A 28 5.33 -0.47 -11.38
C ILE A 28 5.70 -0.78 -12.83
N ASP A 29 6.61 -0.03 -13.39
CA ASP A 29 7.07 -0.14 -14.79
C ASP A 29 8.03 -1.29 -15.06
N LEU A 30 7.92 -2.36 -14.28
CA LEU A 30 8.65 -3.60 -14.46
C LEU A 30 7.72 -4.71 -14.98
N PRO A 31 8.24 -5.64 -15.81
CA PRO A 31 7.44 -6.75 -16.31
C PRO A 31 7.12 -7.76 -15.21
N ASN A 32 6.00 -8.47 -15.39
CA ASN A 32 5.60 -9.61 -14.56
C ASN A 32 5.32 -9.27 -13.08
N GLU A 33 4.77 -8.10 -12.80
CA GLU A 33 4.25 -7.83 -11.46
C GLU A 33 3.19 -8.88 -11.08
N ALA A 34 3.36 -9.51 -9.93
CA ALA A 34 2.44 -10.55 -9.47
C ALA A 34 1.05 -9.96 -9.15
N SER A 35 -0.01 -10.61 -9.62
CA SER A 35 -1.38 -10.27 -9.22
C SER A 35 -1.62 -10.69 -7.77
N ALA A 36 -2.17 -9.79 -6.99
CA ALA A 36 -2.43 -9.99 -5.56
C ALA A 36 -3.93 -9.94 -5.21
N SER A 37 -4.81 -9.94 -6.21
CA SER A 37 -6.26 -9.77 -6.02
C SER A 37 -6.91 -10.86 -5.15
N ASN A 38 -6.33 -12.05 -5.10
CA ASN A 38 -6.85 -13.19 -4.33
C ASN A 38 -6.14 -13.40 -2.98
N LEU A 39 -5.30 -12.49 -2.56
CA LEU A 39 -4.48 -12.63 -1.35
C LEU A 39 -5.11 -12.00 -0.11
N LEU A 40 -6.18 -11.24 -0.25
CA LEU A 40 -6.89 -10.60 0.84
C LEU A 40 -8.21 -11.29 1.16
N TYR A 41 -8.61 -11.21 2.42
CA TYR A 41 -9.95 -11.60 2.83
C TYR A 41 -11.00 -10.63 2.30
N SER A 42 -12.21 -11.16 2.09
CA SER A 42 -13.44 -10.38 1.84
C SER A 42 -14.29 -10.32 3.11
N LEU A 43 -15.30 -9.47 3.13
CA LEU A 43 -16.24 -9.41 4.26
C LEU A 43 -16.94 -10.74 4.53
N SER A 44 -17.11 -11.58 3.50
CA SER A 44 -17.78 -12.88 3.63
C SER A 44 -16.94 -13.93 4.34
N ASN A 45 -15.60 -13.81 4.32
CA ASN A 45 -14.69 -14.80 4.89
C ASN A 45 -13.75 -14.24 5.98
N LEU A 46 -13.87 -12.96 6.31
CA LEU A 46 -13.15 -12.34 7.40
C LEU A 46 -13.94 -12.49 8.72
N HIS A 47 -13.75 -13.59 9.40
CA HIS A 47 -14.34 -13.84 10.73
C HIS A 47 -13.44 -13.32 11.85
N SER A 48 -13.91 -13.43 13.09
CA SER A 48 -13.20 -12.90 14.27
C SER A 48 -11.77 -13.42 14.42
N ALA A 49 -11.56 -14.70 14.12
CA ALA A 49 -10.23 -15.31 14.22
C ALA A 49 -9.26 -14.79 13.15
N GLU A 50 -9.73 -14.74 11.89
CA GLU A 50 -8.95 -14.22 10.77
C GLU A 50 -8.63 -12.73 10.94
N MET A 51 -9.60 -11.97 11.44
CA MET A 51 -9.43 -10.56 11.74
C MET A 51 -8.39 -10.35 12.85
N ALA A 52 -8.46 -11.14 13.92
CA ALA A 52 -7.52 -11.08 15.03
C ALA A 52 -6.08 -11.45 14.58
N THR A 53 -5.92 -12.53 13.82
CA THR A 53 -4.61 -12.99 13.37
C THR A 53 -4.00 -12.07 12.32
N SER A 54 -4.79 -11.54 11.39
CA SER A 54 -4.29 -10.59 10.38
C SER A 54 -3.84 -9.27 10.99
N SER A 55 -4.35 -8.89 12.17
CA SER A 55 -3.96 -7.66 12.85
C SER A 55 -2.48 -7.60 13.25
N PHE A 56 -1.83 -8.75 13.36
CA PHE A 56 -0.39 -8.85 13.61
C PHE A 56 0.37 -9.54 12.45
N GLY A 57 -0.21 -9.56 11.26
CA GLY A 57 0.45 -10.00 10.03
C GLY A 57 0.34 -11.50 9.74
N GLN A 58 -0.44 -12.25 10.47
CA GLN A 58 -0.65 -13.68 10.20
C GLN A 58 -1.86 -13.89 9.30
N GLY A 59 -1.70 -14.68 8.23
CA GLY A 59 -2.77 -14.91 7.24
C GLY A 59 -3.01 -13.73 6.28
N PHE A 60 -2.12 -12.74 6.32
CA PHE A 60 -2.12 -11.60 5.42
C PHE A 60 -0.99 -11.77 4.41
N ASN A 61 -1.34 -11.74 3.13
CA ASN A 61 -0.38 -11.91 2.05
C ASN A 61 -0.33 -10.68 1.15
N CYS A 62 0.89 -10.27 0.80
CA CYS A 62 1.13 -9.18 -0.13
C CYS A 62 2.45 -9.38 -0.85
N THR A 63 2.65 -8.64 -1.95
CA THR A 63 3.96 -8.60 -2.60
C THR A 63 4.88 -7.63 -1.87
N PRO A 64 6.22 -7.83 -1.92
CA PRO A 64 7.17 -6.89 -1.33
C PRO A 64 7.00 -5.45 -1.83
N ILE A 65 6.68 -5.26 -3.11
CA ILE A 65 6.46 -3.93 -3.68
C ILE A 65 5.18 -3.28 -3.13
N GLN A 66 4.13 -4.06 -2.88
CA GLN A 66 2.93 -3.55 -2.19
C GLN A 66 3.25 -3.11 -0.78
N ALA A 67 4.00 -3.92 -0.03
CA ALA A 67 4.37 -3.62 1.35
C ALA A 67 5.18 -2.33 1.45
N ILE A 68 6.23 -2.17 0.64
CA ILE A 68 7.06 -0.96 0.68
C ILE A 68 6.28 0.29 0.19
N THR A 69 5.41 0.15 -0.78
CA THR A 69 4.59 1.25 -1.29
C THR A 69 3.58 1.71 -0.23
N ALA A 70 2.91 0.77 0.44
CA ALA A 70 2.01 1.06 1.54
C ALA A 70 2.74 1.73 2.72
N PHE A 71 3.88 1.18 3.12
CA PHE A 71 4.68 1.74 4.20
C PHE A 71 5.17 3.15 3.87
N SER A 72 5.62 3.38 2.65
CA SER A 72 6.06 4.70 2.19
C SER A 72 4.94 5.74 2.27
N SER A 73 3.69 5.34 2.04
CA SER A 73 2.55 6.25 2.14
C SER A 73 2.31 6.76 3.57
N ILE A 74 2.68 5.96 4.58
CA ILE A 74 2.56 6.38 5.99
C ILE A 74 3.57 7.48 6.33
N ILE A 75 4.77 7.42 5.78
CA ILE A 75 5.87 8.33 6.15
C ILE A 75 6.03 9.54 5.23
N ASN A 76 5.34 9.57 4.08
CA ASN A 76 5.47 10.65 3.09
C ASN A 76 4.38 11.72 3.15
N GLY A 77 3.59 11.76 4.22
CA GLY A 77 2.46 12.69 4.35
C GLY A 77 1.10 12.06 4.02
N GLY A 78 1.02 10.74 3.92
CA GLY A 78 -0.23 10.00 3.75
C GLY A 78 -0.64 9.74 2.30
N LYS A 79 0.27 9.85 1.34
CA LYS A 79 -0.03 9.69 -0.08
C LYS A 79 0.49 8.37 -0.61
N LEU A 80 -0.41 7.54 -1.16
CA LEU A 80 -0.03 6.34 -1.88
C LEU A 80 0.47 6.75 -3.28
N MET A 81 1.74 6.48 -3.54
CA MET A 81 2.40 6.83 -4.80
C MET A 81 2.49 5.61 -5.71
N ARG A 82 2.42 5.82 -7.02
CA ARG A 82 2.74 4.78 -8.00
C ARG A 82 4.26 4.60 -8.06
N PRO A 83 4.80 3.40 -7.75
CA PRO A 83 6.23 3.16 -7.86
C PRO A 83 6.68 3.10 -9.32
N TYR A 84 7.89 3.56 -9.59
CA TYR A 84 8.53 3.41 -10.90
C TYR A 84 10.07 3.35 -10.75
N VAL A 85 10.73 2.71 -11.69
CA VAL A 85 12.19 2.54 -11.74
C VAL A 85 12.79 3.42 -12.84
N VAL A 86 12.11 3.49 -13.98
CA VAL A 86 12.60 4.25 -15.14
C VAL A 86 12.22 5.71 -14.98
N SER A 87 13.21 6.61 -14.92
CA SER A 87 12.95 8.05 -14.88
C SER A 87 12.58 8.59 -16.25
N GLN A 88 13.33 8.22 -17.28
CA GLN A 88 13.07 8.66 -18.65
C GLN A 88 13.68 7.70 -19.68
N VAL A 89 13.11 7.70 -20.87
CA VAL A 89 13.63 7.02 -22.06
C VAL A 89 14.03 8.08 -23.06
N VAL A 90 15.27 8.03 -23.51
CA VAL A 90 15.82 8.95 -24.52
C VAL A 90 16.17 8.18 -25.79
N ASP A 91 16.04 8.85 -26.95
CA ASP A 91 16.51 8.29 -28.23
C ASP A 91 18.03 8.49 -28.43
N ASN A 92 18.54 8.03 -29.57
CA ASN A 92 19.95 8.14 -29.90
C ASN A 92 20.43 9.60 -30.09
N ASP A 93 19.51 10.53 -30.34
CA ASP A 93 19.80 11.95 -30.51
C ASP A 93 19.68 12.73 -29.18
N GLY A 94 19.36 12.05 -28.09
CA GLY A 94 19.21 12.65 -26.76
C GLY A 94 17.83 13.25 -26.47
N ASN A 95 16.84 13.03 -27.37
CA ASN A 95 15.49 13.50 -27.16
C ASN A 95 14.72 12.59 -26.20
N ILE A 96 13.95 13.19 -25.29
CA ILE A 96 13.11 12.44 -24.35
C ILE A 96 11.90 11.86 -25.09
N VAL A 97 11.83 10.53 -25.15
CA VAL A 97 10.70 9.78 -25.74
C VAL A 97 9.61 9.56 -24.72
N LYS A 98 9.99 9.25 -23.47
CA LYS A 98 9.06 9.02 -22.37
C LYS A 98 9.72 9.48 -21.06
N GLU A 99 8.95 10.11 -20.20
CA GLU A 99 9.37 10.53 -18.87
C GLU A 99 8.33 10.10 -17.84
N ASN A 100 8.81 9.52 -16.73
CA ASN A 100 7.99 9.24 -15.57
C ASN A 100 8.18 10.34 -14.52
N SER A 101 7.08 10.74 -13.92
CA SER A 101 7.07 11.69 -12.81
C SER A 101 6.29 11.10 -11.63
N PRO A 102 6.53 11.57 -10.39
CA PRO A 102 5.75 11.12 -9.25
C PRO A 102 4.26 11.29 -9.46
N GLN A 103 3.50 10.20 -9.27
CA GLN A 103 2.05 10.18 -9.42
C GLN A 103 1.41 9.73 -8.11
N VAL A 104 0.50 10.54 -7.58
CA VAL A 104 -0.31 10.20 -6.42
C VAL A 104 -1.49 9.35 -6.87
N VAL A 105 -1.58 8.12 -6.37
CA VAL A 105 -2.74 7.25 -6.62
C VAL A 105 -3.93 7.72 -5.80
N ARG A 106 -3.73 7.91 -4.49
CA ARG A 106 -4.75 8.43 -3.56
C ARG A 106 -4.12 8.93 -2.27
N SER A 107 -4.86 9.71 -1.51
CA SER A 107 -4.51 10.04 -0.12
C SER A 107 -5.12 8.98 0.80
N VAL A 108 -4.31 8.34 1.62
CA VAL A 108 -4.73 7.24 2.49
C VAL A 108 -4.99 7.73 3.91
N VAL A 109 -4.06 8.52 4.45
CA VAL A 109 -4.17 9.11 5.78
C VAL A 109 -3.86 10.60 5.71
N SER A 110 -4.25 11.36 6.73
CA SER A 110 -3.93 12.77 6.83
C SER A 110 -2.44 12.99 7.07
N LYS A 111 -1.97 14.19 6.73
CA LYS A 111 -0.58 14.58 7.05
C LYS A 111 -0.30 14.52 8.54
N GLU A 112 -1.25 14.93 9.38
CA GLU A 112 -1.13 14.84 10.85
C GLU A 112 -0.93 13.40 11.32
N THR A 113 -1.74 12.46 10.81
CA THR A 113 -1.59 11.04 11.12
C THR A 113 -0.25 10.51 10.66
N SER A 114 0.18 10.87 9.45
CA SER A 114 1.49 10.49 8.92
C SER A 114 2.63 11.00 9.81
N ASP A 115 2.60 12.26 10.20
CA ASP A 115 3.62 12.87 11.07
C ASP A 115 3.65 12.20 12.44
N PHE A 116 2.48 11.91 13.01
CA PHE A 116 2.37 11.21 14.29
C PHE A 116 2.98 9.80 14.24
N VAL A 117 2.59 9.01 13.24
CA VAL A 117 3.10 7.63 13.10
C VAL A 117 4.60 7.64 12.82
N ARG A 118 5.08 8.53 11.97
CA ARG A 118 6.52 8.67 11.69
C ARG A 118 7.31 8.95 12.96
N THR A 119 6.88 9.88 13.77
CA THR A 119 7.53 10.19 15.05
C THR A 119 7.50 8.98 15.99
N ALA A 120 6.37 8.28 16.07
CA ALA A 120 6.27 7.07 16.89
C ALA A 120 7.16 5.91 16.43
N MET A 121 7.58 5.92 15.17
CA MET A 121 8.46 4.89 14.60
C MET A 121 9.95 5.25 14.68
N GLU A 122 10.28 6.49 15.04
CA GLU A 122 11.67 6.93 15.24
C GLU A 122 12.22 6.54 16.63
N ASP A 123 11.39 6.19 17.60
CA ASP A 123 11.71 5.74 18.94
C ASP A 123 11.92 4.21 19.00
#